data_b91d77e8e584fa091a6049a336e64f62
#
_entry.id   b91d77e8e584fa091a6049a336e64f62
#
_cell.length_a   1.000
_cell.length_b   1.000
_cell.length_c   1.000
_cell.angle_alpha   90.00
_cell.angle_beta   90.00
_cell.angle_gamma   90.00
#
_symmetry.space_group_name_H-M   'P 1'
#
loop_
_entity.id
_entity.type
_entity.pdbx_description
1 polymer ?
#
loop_
_entity_poly.entity_id
_entity_poly.type
_entity_poly.pdbx_seq_one_letter_code
_entity_poly.pdbx_strand_id
1 'polypeptide(L)'
;MNYDIIIIGFGKAGKTLAAKAANIGKKVALIEKSSEMYGGTCINIGCIPTKKLAVLSKDAKFYADKKAYFKEAIAKKNTLIKALRAKNYAMLNDNANIDVIDGKASFVNKSTIKVLKSSGETIEISAPKIVINAGSRDKVLDIPIESSKVYTSKELLDISELPERLVIVGSGFIGLEFASMFANFGSKVSILVRKNEFLPNEDDDVRQSLKSMLETQGVEIILGATPINVKDDVLTYEKDDKNEAVKADAFLLATGREANTGELNLDAAGIKTDARKNIIVNEYLQTTNGDVYAVGDVKGGELFTYISLDDFRIVFSHLFANKERSVNNRSIHANVLFTDIPLAKIGLSEKEALELKNVKILKIPLSSVPNAKILGQEAGFLKAVVNCENGAILGAAFHCPNSHELINELALVIQLGGNAYALKNQIFTHPSLSEALNDLFANA
;
A
#
# COMPACT_ATOMS: atom_id res chain seq x y z
N MET A 1 9.26 -30.68 -16.00
CA MET A 1 7.78 -30.80 -15.91
C MET A 1 7.18 -29.66 -16.72
N ASN A 2 6.13 -29.96 -17.50
CA ASN A 2 5.47 -28.93 -18.32
C ASN A 2 4.17 -28.49 -17.69
N TYR A 3 3.97 -27.17 -17.60
CA TYR A 3 2.76 -26.51 -17.11
C TYR A 3 2.15 -25.67 -18.23
N ASP A 4 0.87 -25.30 -18.11
CA ASP A 4 0.24 -24.31 -18.99
C ASP A 4 0.70 -22.89 -18.65
N ILE A 5 0.94 -22.64 -17.35
CA ILE A 5 1.38 -21.36 -16.84
C ILE A 5 2.26 -21.53 -15.57
N ILE A 6 3.34 -20.75 -15.49
CA ILE A 6 4.16 -20.62 -14.29
C ILE A 6 3.93 -19.23 -13.68
N ILE A 7 3.74 -19.17 -12.35
CA ILE A 7 3.58 -17.93 -11.61
C ILE A 7 4.69 -17.84 -10.57
N ILE A 8 5.44 -16.73 -10.59
CA ILE A 8 6.54 -16.48 -9.66
C ILE A 8 6.09 -15.48 -8.60
N GLY A 9 5.85 -15.96 -7.39
CA GLY A 9 5.39 -15.19 -6.24
C GLY A 9 3.91 -15.40 -5.88
N PHE A 10 3.65 -15.54 -4.59
CA PHE A 10 2.31 -15.81 -4.01
C PHE A 10 1.53 -14.52 -3.70
N GLY A 11 1.81 -13.41 -4.39
CA GLY A 11 1.15 -12.13 -4.22
C GLY A 11 -0.32 -12.13 -4.66
N LYS A 12 -1.02 -11.00 -4.46
CA LYS A 12 -2.48 -10.90 -4.72
C LYS A 12 -2.86 -11.25 -6.16
N ALA A 13 -2.14 -10.74 -7.16
CA ALA A 13 -2.41 -11.06 -8.56
C ALA A 13 -2.09 -12.53 -8.86
N GLY A 14 -0.90 -13.00 -8.48
CA GLY A 14 -0.40 -14.34 -8.79
C GLY A 14 -1.32 -15.43 -8.24
N LYS A 15 -1.64 -15.40 -6.94
CA LYS A 15 -2.53 -16.39 -6.34
C LYS A 15 -3.93 -16.39 -6.92
N THR A 16 -4.47 -15.19 -7.26
CA THR A 16 -5.80 -15.09 -7.84
C THR A 16 -5.80 -15.63 -9.28
N LEU A 17 -4.75 -15.36 -10.04
CA LEU A 17 -4.56 -15.90 -11.39
C LEU A 17 -4.40 -17.41 -11.36
N ALA A 18 -3.58 -17.95 -10.42
CA ALA A 18 -3.41 -19.38 -10.25
C ALA A 18 -4.74 -20.10 -10.02
N ALA A 19 -5.52 -19.64 -9.06
CA ALA A 19 -6.82 -20.22 -8.74
C ALA A 19 -7.79 -20.15 -9.94
N LYS A 20 -7.85 -19.01 -10.63
CA LYS A 20 -8.75 -18.85 -11.77
C LYS A 20 -8.32 -19.64 -13.01
N ALA A 21 -7.02 -19.73 -13.30
CA ALA A 21 -6.50 -20.54 -14.37
C ALA A 21 -6.74 -22.04 -14.12
N ALA A 22 -6.50 -22.51 -12.90
CA ALA A 22 -6.78 -23.89 -12.51
C ALA A 22 -8.27 -24.25 -12.62
N ASN A 23 -9.17 -23.34 -12.27
CA ASN A 23 -10.62 -23.56 -12.37
C ASN A 23 -11.12 -23.69 -13.81
N ILE A 24 -10.34 -23.25 -14.82
CA ILE A 24 -10.62 -23.48 -16.24
C ILE A 24 -9.76 -24.63 -16.81
N GLY A 25 -9.26 -25.48 -15.94
CA GLY A 25 -8.53 -26.72 -16.32
C GLY A 25 -7.06 -26.52 -16.70
N LYS A 26 -6.45 -25.37 -16.40
CA LYS A 26 -5.03 -25.15 -16.68
C LYS A 26 -4.15 -25.74 -15.59
N LYS A 27 -3.05 -26.39 -15.98
CA LYS A 27 -2.03 -26.87 -15.07
C LYS A 27 -1.09 -25.72 -14.70
N VAL A 28 -1.04 -25.36 -13.41
CA VAL A 28 -0.34 -24.19 -12.89
C VAL A 28 0.79 -24.60 -11.96
N ALA A 29 2.00 -24.04 -12.16
CA ALA A 29 3.03 -24.01 -11.12
C ALA A 29 3.03 -22.62 -10.48
N LEU A 30 2.93 -22.55 -9.15
CA LEU A 30 3.12 -21.32 -8.39
C LEU A 30 4.34 -21.48 -7.49
N ILE A 31 5.35 -20.62 -7.68
CA ILE A 31 6.61 -20.69 -6.96
C ILE A 31 6.66 -19.58 -5.91
N GLU A 32 6.93 -19.92 -4.66
CA GLU A 32 7.14 -18.94 -3.58
C GLU A 32 8.45 -19.27 -2.83
N LYS A 33 9.27 -18.23 -2.61
CA LYS A 33 10.58 -18.42 -1.97
C LYS A 33 10.53 -18.61 -0.45
N SER A 34 9.40 -18.32 0.16
CA SER A 34 9.25 -18.37 1.63
C SER A 34 7.84 -18.77 2.02
N SER A 35 7.70 -19.87 2.76
CA SER A 35 6.42 -20.30 3.33
C SER A 35 5.78 -19.25 4.24
N GLU A 36 6.60 -18.35 4.82
CA GLU A 36 6.13 -17.22 5.61
C GLU A 36 5.46 -16.12 4.76
N MET A 37 5.53 -16.22 3.43
CA MET A 37 4.98 -15.23 2.50
C MET A 37 3.78 -15.72 1.69
N TYR A 38 3.20 -16.88 2.03
CA TYR A 38 1.95 -17.32 1.38
C TYR A 38 0.84 -16.28 1.53
N GLY A 39 0.32 -15.81 0.40
CA GLY A 39 -0.61 -14.68 0.32
C GLY A 39 0.03 -13.33 -0.01
N GLY A 40 1.37 -13.27 -0.05
CA GLY A 40 2.15 -12.10 -0.45
C GLY A 40 2.29 -11.02 0.63
N THR A 41 2.90 -9.90 0.24
CA THR A 41 3.22 -8.75 1.11
C THR A 41 2.02 -8.24 1.90
N CYS A 42 0.87 -8.08 1.25
CA CYS A 42 -0.33 -7.51 1.87
C CYS A 42 -0.77 -8.27 3.13
N ILE A 43 -0.78 -9.61 3.07
CA ILE A 43 -1.22 -10.45 4.20
C ILE A 43 -0.15 -10.52 5.29
N ASN A 44 1.11 -10.67 4.90
CA ASN A 44 2.15 -11.07 5.84
C ASN A 44 2.90 -9.90 6.48
N ILE A 45 3.20 -8.86 5.71
CA ILE A 45 4.11 -7.77 6.12
C ILE A 45 3.66 -6.38 5.68
N GLY A 46 2.45 -6.23 5.15
CA GLY A 46 1.94 -4.96 4.60
C GLY A 46 0.59 -4.57 5.18
N CYS A 47 -0.43 -4.52 4.31
CA CYS A 47 -1.74 -3.93 4.63
C CYS A 47 -2.41 -4.54 5.86
N ILE A 48 -2.48 -5.87 5.94
CA ILE A 48 -3.26 -6.55 6.99
C ILE A 48 -2.62 -6.39 8.38
N PRO A 49 -1.33 -6.71 8.59
CA PRO A 49 -0.71 -6.51 9.90
C PRO A 49 -0.71 -5.06 10.34
N THR A 50 -0.40 -4.12 9.41
CA THR A 50 -0.37 -2.69 9.73
C THR A 50 -1.75 -2.19 10.15
N LYS A 51 -2.81 -2.48 9.37
CA LYS A 51 -4.17 -2.02 9.68
C LYS A 51 -4.73 -2.70 10.94
N LYS A 52 -4.37 -3.97 11.18
CA LYS A 52 -4.74 -4.62 12.45
C LYS A 52 -4.14 -3.90 13.65
N LEU A 53 -2.85 -3.55 13.60
CA LEU A 53 -2.21 -2.79 14.67
C LEU A 53 -2.71 -1.35 14.76
N ALA A 54 -2.98 -0.67 13.62
CA ALA A 54 -3.55 0.67 13.60
C ALA A 54 -4.93 0.72 14.29
N VAL A 55 -5.78 -0.31 14.08
CA VAL A 55 -7.07 -0.41 14.80
C VAL A 55 -6.83 -0.64 16.29
N LEU A 56 -5.98 -1.60 16.65
CA LEU A 56 -5.69 -1.90 18.06
C LEU A 56 -5.02 -0.72 18.78
N SER A 57 -4.19 0.06 18.08
CA SER A 57 -3.50 1.20 18.69
C SER A 57 -4.46 2.27 19.22
N LYS A 58 -5.64 2.44 18.60
CA LYS A 58 -6.67 3.39 19.03
C LYS A 58 -7.22 3.07 20.43
N ASP A 59 -7.20 1.80 20.81
CA ASP A 59 -7.67 1.33 22.10
C ASP A 59 -6.61 1.50 23.21
N ALA A 60 -5.32 1.73 22.84
CA ALA A 60 -4.22 1.83 23.80
C ALA A 60 -4.42 2.91 24.86
N LYS A 61 -5.18 3.96 24.56
CA LYS A 61 -5.55 5.02 25.50
C LYS A 61 -6.37 4.54 26.71
N PHE A 62 -7.03 3.40 26.59
CA PHE A 62 -7.85 2.81 27.68
C PHE A 62 -7.07 1.86 28.59
N TYR A 63 -5.79 1.61 28.29
CA TYR A 63 -4.94 0.69 29.05
C TYR A 63 -3.89 1.47 29.85
N ALA A 64 -3.79 1.15 31.14
CA ALA A 64 -2.79 1.76 32.03
C ALA A 64 -1.37 1.27 31.67
N ASP A 65 -1.19 -0.03 31.41
CA ASP A 65 0.08 -0.61 30.95
C ASP A 65 0.07 -0.76 29.43
N LYS A 66 0.53 0.28 28.74
CA LYS A 66 0.62 0.31 27.28
C LYS A 66 1.63 -0.70 26.72
N LYS A 67 2.69 -1.04 27.48
CA LYS A 67 3.70 -2.01 27.05
C LYS A 67 3.10 -3.44 27.06
N ALA A 68 2.36 -3.79 28.10
CA ALA A 68 1.63 -5.06 28.14
C ALA A 68 0.56 -5.16 27.03
N TYR A 69 -0.20 -4.08 26.82
CA TYR A 69 -1.20 -4.04 25.74
C TYR A 69 -0.57 -4.15 24.35
N PHE A 70 0.57 -3.52 24.12
CA PHE A 70 1.29 -3.66 22.84
C PHE A 70 1.68 -5.10 22.55
N LYS A 71 2.21 -5.84 23.55
CA LYS A 71 2.50 -7.28 23.42
C LYS A 71 1.26 -8.09 23.04
N GLU A 72 0.12 -7.79 23.66
CA GLU A 72 -1.16 -8.41 23.32
C GLU A 72 -1.60 -8.07 21.90
N ALA A 73 -1.45 -6.81 21.46
CA ALA A 73 -1.78 -6.37 20.11
C ALA A 73 -0.92 -7.10 19.05
N ILE A 74 0.38 -7.25 19.29
CA ILE A 74 1.29 -8.03 18.44
C ILE A 74 0.82 -9.50 18.37
N ALA A 75 0.48 -10.13 19.50
CA ALA A 75 -0.02 -11.51 19.53
C ALA A 75 -1.33 -11.67 18.74
N LYS A 76 -2.29 -10.74 18.89
CA LYS A 76 -3.55 -10.72 18.12
C LYS A 76 -3.30 -10.56 16.62
N LYS A 77 -2.38 -9.67 16.24
CA LYS A 77 -1.94 -9.50 14.84
C LYS A 77 -1.36 -10.81 14.30
N ASN A 78 -0.42 -11.43 15.03
CA ASN A 78 0.25 -12.66 14.60
C ASN A 78 -0.74 -13.82 14.42
N THR A 79 -1.72 -13.97 15.31
CA THR A 79 -2.79 -14.98 15.19
C THR A 79 -3.59 -14.79 13.90
N LEU A 80 -3.99 -13.54 13.58
CA LEU A 80 -4.70 -13.22 12.35
C LEU A 80 -3.87 -13.56 11.10
N ILE A 81 -2.59 -13.15 11.09
CA ILE A 81 -1.71 -13.39 9.94
C ILE A 81 -1.50 -14.89 9.71
N LYS A 82 -1.24 -15.66 10.79
CA LYS A 82 -1.08 -17.12 10.70
C LYS A 82 -2.31 -17.79 10.09
N ALA A 83 -3.51 -17.41 10.54
CA ALA A 83 -4.76 -17.96 10.01
C ALA A 83 -4.98 -17.61 8.53
N LEU A 84 -4.73 -16.35 8.13
CA LEU A 84 -4.87 -15.91 6.75
C LEU A 84 -3.84 -16.56 5.83
N ARG A 85 -2.59 -16.70 6.28
CA ARG A 85 -1.52 -17.38 5.56
C ARG A 85 -1.89 -18.83 5.27
N ALA A 86 -2.30 -19.58 6.30
CA ALA A 86 -2.74 -20.96 6.18
C ALA A 86 -3.93 -21.12 5.21
N LYS A 87 -4.94 -20.23 5.29
CA LYS A 87 -6.09 -20.21 4.38
C LYS A 87 -5.66 -19.96 2.93
N ASN A 88 -4.72 -19.04 2.70
CA ASN A 88 -4.24 -18.74 1.33
C ASN A 88 -3.43 -19.91 0.76
N TYR A 89 -2.63 -20.58 1.57
CA TYR A 89 -1.91 -21.78 1.16
C TYR A 89 -2.87 -22.90 0.76
N ALA A 90 -3.79 -23.29 1.66
CA ALA A 90 -4.76 -24.35 1.43
C ALA A 90 -5.61 -24.10 0.17
N MET A 91 -6.05 -22.86 -0.06
CA MET A 91 -6.84 -22.48 -1.26
C MET A 91 -6.17 -22.88 -2.58
N LEU A 92 -4.85 -22.86 -2.64
CA LEU A 92 -4.11 -23.24 -3.86
C LEU A 92 -3.60 -24.69 -3.79
N ASN A 93 -3.02 -25.10 -2.65
CA ASN A 93 -2.42 -26.41 -2.50
C ASN A 93 -3.44 -27.56 -2.58
N ASP A 94 -4.69 -27.31 -2.20
CA ASP A 94 -5.77 -28.30 -2.25
C ASP A 94 -6.39 -28.44 -3.66
N ASN A 95 -5.94 -27.65 -4.64
CA ASN A 95 -6.41 -27.73 -6.01
C ASN A 95 -5.50 -28.63 -6.85
N ALA A 96 -6.03 -29.73 -7.37
CA ALA A 96 -5.29 -30.73 -8.14
C ALA A 96 -4.57 -30.20 -9.42
N ASN A 97 -4.97 -29.03 -9.90
CA ASN A 97 -4.36 -28.39 -11.07
C ASN A 97 -3.26 -27.38 -10.67
N ILE A 98 -2.94 -27.23 -9.40
CA ILE A 98 -1.91 -26.28 -8.91
C ILE A 98 -0.82 -27.03 -8.15
N ASP A 99 0.41 -26.89 -8.60
CA ASP A 99 1.58 -27.29 -7.83
C ASP A 99 2.16 -26.04 -7.16
N VAL A 100 2.07 -25.95 -5.82
CA VAL A 100 2.75 -24.92 -5.01
C VAL A 100 4.17 -25.40 -4.75
N ILE A 101 5.17 -24.70 -5.26
CA ILE A 101 6.59 -25.08 -5.21
C ILE A 101 7.34 -24.08 -4.31
N ASP A 102 7.88 -24.58 -3.20
CA ASP A 102 8.73 -23.78 -2.32
C ASP A 102 10.16 -23.70 -2.86
N GLY A 103 10.59 -22.49 -3.22
CA GLY A 103 11.94 -22.27 -3.72
C GLY A 103 12.14 -20.91 -4.39
N LYS A 104 13.39 -20.63 -4.70
CA LYS A 104 13.80 -19.42 -5.43
C LYS A 104 13.76 -19.68 -6.93
N ALA A 105 12.94 -18.90 -7.63
CA ALA A 105 12.81 -18.94 -9.08
C ALA A 105 13.85 -18.06 -9.77
N SER A 106 14.43 -18.52 -10.85
CA SER A 106 15.24 -17.73 -11.78
C SER A 106 15.09 -18.22 -13.21
N PHE A 107 15.15 -17.32 -14.20
CA PHE A 107 15.09 -17.70 -15.60
C PHE A 107 16.37 -18.41 -16.05
N VAL A 108 16.22 -19.54 -16.76
CA VAL A 108 17.27 -20.21 -17.50
C VAL A 108 17.30 -19.71 -18.96
N ASN A 109 16.11 -19.51 -19.51
CA ASN A 109 15.87 -18.97 -20.85
C ASN A 109 14.46 -18.36 -20.92
N LYS A 110 13.96 -18.07 -22.13
CA LYS A 110 12.68 -17.37 -22.38
C LYS A 110 11.45 -18.06 -21.78
N SER A 111 11.47 -19.38 -21.56
CA SER A 111 10.31 -20.18 -21.16
C SER A 111 10.60 -21.20 -20.05
N THR A 112 11.85 -21.26 -19.55
CA THR A 112 12.29 -22.22 -18.53
C THR A 112 12.71 -21.51 -17.26
N ILE A 113 12.18 -21.98 -16.15
CA ILE A 113 12.49 -21.50 -14.79
C ILE A 113 13.24 -22.58 -14.04
N LYS A 114 14.38 -22.21 -13.49
CA LYS A 114 15.08 -22.96 -12.45
C LYS A 114 14.53 -22.60 -11.08
N VAL A 115 14.18 -23.60 -10.29
CA VAL A 115 13.73 -23.42 -8.90
C VAL A 115 14.75 -24.09 -7.98
N LEU A 116 15.40 -23.29 -7.14
CA LEU A 116 16.25 -23.76 -6.05
C LEU A 116 15.40 -23.91 -4.79
N LYS A 117 15.09 -25.16 -4.42
CA LYS A 117 14.32 -25.50 -3.23
C LYS A 117 15.11 -25.24 -1.93
N SER A 118 14.40 -25.13 -0.81
CA SER A 118 15.03 -24.97 0.52
C SER A 118 15.90 -26.19 0.91
N SER A 119 15.63 -27.36 0.34
CA SER A 119 16.45 -28.58 0.51
C SER A 119 17.81 -28.52 -0.21
N GLY A 120 18.07 -27.51 -1.04
CA GLY A 120 19.21 -27.44 -1.94
C GLY A 120 18.99 -28.13 -3.29
N GLU A 121 17.92 -28.89 -3.47
CA GLU A 121 17.53 -29.48 -4.73
C GLU A 121 17.20 -28.41 -5.76
N THR A 122 17.67 -28.62 -7.01
CA THR A 122 17.33 -27.75 -8.14
C THR A 122 16.47 -28.52 -9.12
N ILE A 123 15.34 -27.92 -9.53
CA ILE A 123 14.49 -28.45 -10.59
C ILE A 123 14.33 -27.39 -11.69
N GLU A 124 14.09 -27.87 -12.92
CA GLU A 124 13.71 -27.01 -14.04
C GLU A 124 12.30 -27.34 -14.50
N ILE A 125 11.50 -26.29 -14.69
CA ILE A 125 10.12 -26.35 -15.15
C ILE A 125 9.91 -25.37 -16.30
N SER A 126 9.00 -25.70 -17.19
CA SER A 126 8.74 -24.89 -18.39
C SER A 126 7.25 -24.67 -18.59
N ALA A 127 6.91 -23.53 -19.17
CA ALA A 127 5.54 -23.20 -19.58
C ALA A 127 5.55 -22.23 -20.77
N PRO A 128 4.53 -22.25 -21.64
CA PRO A 128 4.35 -21.26 -22.71
C PRO A 128 4.02 -19.86 -22.18
N LYS A 129 3.54 -19.74 -20.95
CA LYS A 129 3.24 -18.45 -20.32
C LYS A 129 3.81 -18.40 -18.90
N ILE A 130 4.43 -17.26 -18.56
CA ILE A 130 5.02 -17.03 -17.24
C ILE A 130 4.51 -15.68 -16.71
N VAL A 131 4.17 -15.62 -15.42
CA VAL A 131 3.71 -14.38 -14.76
C VAL A 131 4.61 -14.10 -13.56
N ILE A 132 5.24 -12.93 -13.56
CA ILE A 132 6.12 -12.48 -12.49
C ILE A 132 5.29 -11.62 -11.52
N ASN A 133 5.13 -12.11 -10.28
CA ASN A 133 4.47 -11.43 -9.17
C ASN A 133 5.38 -11.38 -7.93
N ALA A 134 6.67 -11.20 -8.17
CA ALA A 134 7.71 -11.22 -7.12
C ALA A 134 7.62 -10.05 -6.13
N GLY A 135 6.79 -9.04 -6.42
CA GLY A 135 6.53 -7.91 -5.53
C GLY A 135 7.70 -6.94 -5.40
N SER A 136 7.77 -6.28 -4.25
CA SER A 136 8.78 -5.28 -3.90
C SER A 136 9.38 -5.57 -2.53
N ARG A 137 10.54 -4.95 -2.25
CA ARG A 137 11.22 -4.96 -0.95
C ARG A 137 11.48 -3.53 -0.48
N ASP A 138 11.81 -3.37 0.78
CA ASP A 138 12.21 -2.09 1.32
C ASP A 138 13.53 -1.64 0.67
N LYS A 139 13.60 -0.36 0.30
CA LYS A 139 14.80 0.23 -0.26
C LYS A 139 15.83 0.41 0.85
N VAL A 140 17.03 -0.12 0.64
CA VAL A 140 18.15 0.09 1.55
C VAL A 140 18.60 1.55 1.46
N LEU A 141 18.74 2.20 2.58
CA LEU A 141 19.33 3.54 2.67
C LEU A 141 20.87 3.41 2.65
N ASP A 142 21.50 4.15 1.74
CA ASP A 142 22.95 4.11 1.57
C ASP A 142 23.64 5.07 2.54
N ILE A 143 23.65 4.68 3.83
CA ILE A 143 24.35 5.36 4.91
C ILE A 143 24.98 4.30 5.83
N PRO A 144 26.06 4.64 6.59
CA PRO A 144 26.60 3.77 7.62
C PRO A 144 25.56 3.43 8.70
N ILE A 145 25.34 2.13 8.94
CA ILE A 145 24.43 1.61 9.97
C ILE A 145 25.23 0.69 10.89
N GLU A 146 25.53 1.19 12.09
CA GLU A 146 26.22 0.49 13.18
C GLU A 146 25.27 0.36 14.39
N SER A 147 24.07 -0.19 14.15
CA SER A 147 23.04 -0.31 15.17
C SER A 147 22.15 -1.51 14.89
N SER A 148 21.84 -2.28 15.93
CA SER A 148 20.83 -3.35 15.90
C SER A 148 19.39 -2.86 16.07
N LYS A 149 19.21 -1.54 16.27
CA LYS A 149 17.90 -0.90 16.50
C LYS A 149 17.28 -0.31 15.23
N VAL A 150 17.88 -0.58 14.07
CA VAL A 150 17.35 -0.13 12.77
C VAL A 150 16.50 -1.23 12.17
N TYR A 151 15.30 -0.86 11.78
CA TYR A 151 14.25 -1.76 11.30
C TYR A 151 13.70 -1.33 9.96
N THR A 152 13.36 -2.31 9.12
CA THR A 152 12.41 -2.16 8.03
C THR A 152 10.98 -2.15 8.57
N SER A 153 10.01 -1.79 7.73
CA SER A 153 8.60 -1.87 8.11
C SER A 153 8.16 -3.29 8.51
N LYS A 154 8.70 -4.31 7.84
CA LYS A 154 8.47 -5.72 8.16
C LYS A 154 8.94 -6.07 9.56
N GLU A 155 10.17 -5.73 9.89
CA GLU A 155 10.81 -6.07 11.16
C GLU A 155 10.15 -5.34 12.33
N LEU A 156 9.79 -4.07 12.13
CA LEU A 156 9.13 -3.26 13.16
C LEU A 156 7.71 -3.76 13.49
N LEU A 157 7.04 -4.46 12.57
CA LEU A 157 5.76 -5.11 12.83
C LEU A 157 5.85 -6.32 13.78
N ASP A 158 7.05 -6.87 13.99
CA ASP A 158 7.27 -8.10 14.78
C ASP A 158 8.11 -7.87 16.04
N ILE A 159 8.39 -6.60 16.40
CA ILE A 159 9.10 -6.31 17.65
C ILE A 159 8.27 -6.74 18.86
N SER A 160 8.97 -7.27 19.88
CA SER A 160 8.33 -7.78 21.10
C SER A 160 8.02 -6.70 22.13
N GLU A 161 8.69 -5.56 22.06
CA GLU A 161 8.58 -4.48 23.04
C GLU A 161 8.26 -3.14 22.37
N LEU A 162 7.39 -2.36 23.01
CA LEU A 162 7.07 -1.02 22.56
C LEU A 162 8.27 -0.09 22.80
N PRO A 163 8.89 0.51 21.76
CA PRO A 163 9.96 1.47 21.95
C PRO A 163 9.43 2.73 22.64
N GLU A 164 10.18 3.29 23.58
CA GLU A 164 9.79 4.55 24.21
C GLU A 164 9.95 5.72 23.23
N ARG A 165 11.01 5.66 22.40
CA ARG A 165 11.31 6.64 21.36
C ARG A 165 11.50 5.93 20.03
N LEU A 166 10.74 6.33 19.04
CA LEU A 166 10.82 5.84 17.67
C LEU A 166 11.16 6.98 16.73
N VAL A 167 12.24 6.84 15.97
CA VAL A 167 12.57 7.76 14.89
C VAL A 167 12.26 7.11 13.56
N ILE A 168 11.52 7.82 12.69
CA ILE A 168 11.10 7.36 11.37
C ILE A 168 11.80 8.21 10.31
N VAL A 169 12.51 7.57 9.40
CA VAL A 169 13.12 8.24 8.26
C VAL A 169 12.20 8.11 7.05
N GLY A 170 11.56 9.23 6.68
CA GLY A 170 10.64 9.32 5.55
C GLY A 170 9.17 9.52 5.91
N SER A 171 8.51 10.42 5.17
CA SER A 171 7.10 10.83 5.35
C SER A 171 6.17 10.29 4.27
N GLY A 172 6.47 9.13 3.69
CA GLY A 172 5.56 8.41 2.79
C GLY A 172 4.45 7.68 3.56
N PHE A 173 3.56 6.97 2.84
CA PHE A 173 2.44 6.20 3.43
C PHE A 173 2.86 5.35 4.63
N ILE A 174 3.93 4.55 4.47
CA ILE A 174 4.43 3.67 5.53
C ILE A 174 4.87 4.50 6.75
N GLY A 175 5.69 5.53 6.54
CA GLY A 175 6.21 6.36 7.64
C GLY A 175 5.08 7.02 8.44
N LEU A 176 4.09 7.59 7.77
CA LEU A 176 2.97 8.29 8.42
C LEU A 176 2.02 7.33 9.15
N GLU A 177 1.72 6.17 8.56
CA GLU A 177 0.90 5.14 9.23
C GLU A 177 1.59 4.61 10.49
N PHE A 178 2.89 4.32 10.42
CA PHE A 178 3.66 3.85 11.57
C PHE A 178 3.78 4.95 12.64
N ALA A 179 3.99 6.19 12.24
CA ALA A 179 4.05 7.31 13.18
C ALA A 179 2.77 7.45 14.00
N SER A 180 1.63 7.49 13.31
CA SER A 180 0.32 7.59 13.96
C SER A 180 0.03 6.37 14.86
N MET A 181 0.33 5.17 14.38
CA MET A 181 0.11 3.92 15.11
C MET A 181 0.97 3.82 16.39
N PHE A 182 2.27 4.10 16.30
CA PHE A 182 3.16 4.02 17.47
C PHE A 182 2.93 5.15 18.46
N ALA A 183 2.58 6.35 18.01
CA ALA A 183 2.15 7.45 18.88
C ALA A 183 0.89 7.06 19.69
N ASN A 184 -0.10 6.43 19.05
CA ASN A 184 -1.28 5.90 19.75
C ASN A 184 -0.91 4.85 20.80
N PHE A 185 0.02 3.93 20.52
CA PHE A 185 0.52 2.98 21.53
C PHE A 185 1.30 3.66 22.66
N GLY A 186 1.77 4.90 22.46
CA GLY A 186 2.42 5.70 23.50
C GLY A 186 3.90 5.92 23.34
N SER A 187 4.50 5.57 22.20
CA SER A 187 5.86 5.95 21.85
C SER A 187 5.97 7.45 21.60
N LYS A 188 7.10 8.07 21.96
CA LYS A 188 7.49 9.39 21.47
C LYS A 188 8.03 9.20 20.05
N VAL A 189 7.39 9.79 19.07
CA VAL A 189 7.70 9.56 17.65
C VAL A 189 8.25 10.84 17.03
N SER A 190 9.39 10.76 16.33
CA SER A 190 9.93 11.82 15.48
C SER A 190 10.03 11.32 14.04
N ILE A 191 9.58 12.13 13.06
CA ILE A 191 9.69 11.84 11.63
C ILE A 191 10.74 12.76 11.02
N LEU A 192 11.79 12.20 10.41
CA LEU A 192 12.75 12.96 9.61
C LEU A 192 12.24 13.07 8.18
N VAL A 193 12.08 14.30 7.72
CA VAL A 193 11.62 14.65 6.38
C VAL A 193 12.74 15.39 5.65
N ARG A 194 13.26 14.82 4.58
CA ARG A 194 14.37 15.42 3.81
C ARG A 194 14.01 16.77 3.17
N LYS A 195 12.74 16.96 2.78
CA LYS A 195 12.28 18.22 2.21
C LYS A 195 12.04 19.27 3.30
N ASN A 196 12.20 20.56 2.96
CA ASN A 196 11.91 21.67 3.86
C ASN A 196 10.42 21.90 4.07
N GLU A 197 9.60 21.13 3.41
CA GLU A 197 8.14 21.19 3.48
C GLU A 197 7.55 19.79 3.68
N PHE A 198 6.56 19.70 4.57
CA PHE A 198 5.83 18.45 4.83
C PHE A 198 4.87 18.18 3.69
N LEU A 199 4.99 17.02 3.01
CA LEU A 199 4.12 16.57 1.92
C LEU A 199 3.86 17.65 0.83
N PRO A 200 4.87 18.22 0.18
CA PRO A 200 4.71 19.36 -0.73
C PRO A 200 3.88 19.07 -1.98
N ASN A 201 3.65 17.81 -2.29
CA ASN A 201 2.81 17.40 -3.44
C ASN A 201 1.32 17.34 -3.09
N GLU A 202 0.96 17.45 -1.81
CA GLU A 202 -0.44 17.49 -1.37
C GLU A 202 -0.98 18.92 -1.43
N ASP A 203 -2.30 19.06 -1.50
CA ASP A 203 -2.98 20.33 -1.32
C ASP A 203 -2.70 20.89 0.08
N ASP A 204 -2.68 22.21 0.22
CA ASP A 204 -2.26 22.88 1.45
C ASP A 204 -3.12 22.50 2.65
N ASP A 205 -4.42 22.40 2.46
CA ASP A 205 -5.37 22.03 3.50
C ASP A 205 -5.26 20.54 3.90
N VAL A 206 -4.98 19.65 2.93
CA VAL A 206 -4.70 18.23 3.20
C VAL A 206 -3.45 18.11 4.05
N ARG A 207 -2.37 18.78 3.63
CA ARG A 207 -1.10 18.81 4.33
C ARG A 207 -1.23 19.34 5.75
N GLN A 208 -1.91 20.48 5.92
CA GLN A 208 -2.11 21.11 7.21
C GLN A 208 -2.93 20.22 8.14
N SER A 209 -3.98 19.62 7.64
CA SER A 209 -4.86 18.75 8.43
C SER A 209 -4.15 17.50 8.93
N LEU A 210 -3.36 16.83 8.05
CA LEU A 210 -2.53 15.68 8.44
C LEU A 210 -1.45 16.06 9.44
N LYS A 211 -0.76 17.18 9.21
CA LYS A 211 0.27 17.68 10.11
C LYS A 211 -0.30 17.94 11.49
N SER A 212 -1.39 18.70 11.58
CA SER A 212 -2.06 19.02 12.82
C SER A 212 -2.53 17.76 13.58
N MET A 213 -3.07 16.77 12.88
CA MET A 213 -3.45 15.50 13.49
C MET A 213 -2.25 14.78 14.12
N LEU A 214 -1.13 14.65 13.40
CA LEU A 214 0.08 13.99 13.89
C LEU A 214 0.69 14.76 15.08
N GLU A 215 0.76 16.09 15.01
CA GLU A 215 1.25 16.94 16.09
C GLU A 215 0.35 16.83 17.36
N THR A 216 -0.97 16.73 17.17
CA THR A 216 -1.92 16.47 18.26
C THR A 216 -1.70 15.11 18.93
N GLN A 217 -1.23 14.10 18.17
CA GLN A 217 -0.81 12.80 18.70
C GLN A 217 0.58 12.87 19.38
N GLY A 218 1.26 14.02 19.38
CA GLY A 218 2.61 14.19 19.92
C GLY A 218 3.74 13.75 19.00
N VAL A 219 3.46 13.62 17.70
CA VAL A 219 4.50 13.30 16.71
C VAL A 219 5.27 14.57 16.35
N GLU A 220 6.58 14.53 16.49
CA GLU A 220 7.49 15.58 16.04
C GLU A 220 7.84 15.41 14.57
N ILE A 221 7.78 16.49 13.78
CA ILE A 221 8.12 16.49 12.36
C ILE A 221 9.35 17.37 12.15
N ILE A 222 10.48 16.74 11.83
CA ILE A 222 11.78 17.41 11.61
C ILE A 222 11.98 17.57 10.11
N LEU A 223 11.78 18.79 9.61
CA LEU A 223 11.92 19.14 8.20
C LEU A 223 13.36 19.46 7.83
N GLY A 224 13.74 19.28 6.55
CA GLY A 224 15.07 19.56 6.04
C GLY A 224 16.15 18.58 6.55
N ALA A 225 15.75 17.45 7.14
CA ALA A 225 16.64 16.51 7.81
C ALA A 225 17.06 15.38 6.87
N THR A 226 18.34 15.35 6.50
CA THR A 226 18.94 14.28 5.69
C THR A 226 19.78 13.35 6.60
N PRO A 227 19.42 12.06 6.72
CA PRO A 227 20.16 11.13 7.57
C PRO A 227 21.57 10.90 7.05
N ILE A 228 22.56 10.86 7.96
CA ILE A 228 23.98 10.65 7.68
C ILE A 228 24.43 9.26 8.10
N ASN A 229 24.14 8.87 9.33
CA ASN A 229 24.46 7.55 9.86
C ASN A 229 23.54 7.19 11.04
N VAL A 230 23.54 5.90 11.41
CA VAL A 230 22.97 5.42 12.67
C VAL A 230 24.02 4.62 13.41
N LYS A 231 24.37 5.08 14.62
CA LYS A 231 25.32 4.38 15.49
C LYS A 231 24.70 4.19 16.87
N ASP A 232 24.73 2.94 17.36
CA ASP A 232 24.12 2.55 18.62
C ASP A 232 22.63 2.97 18.72
N ASP A 233 22.32 3.94 19.59
CA ASP A 233 20.98 4.50 19.80
C ASP A 233 20.84 5.95 19.27
N VAL A 234 21.75 6.39 18.39
CA VAL A 234 21.80 7.75 17.85
C VAL A 234 21.74 7.74 16.32
N LEU A 235 20.81 8.51 15.76
CA LEU A 235 20.79 8.86 14.33
C LEU A 235 21.31 10.27 14.18
N THR A 236 22.37 10.44 13.38
CA THR A 236 22.92 11.74 12.97
C THR A 236 22.32 12.14 11.64
N TYR A 237 21.91 13.39 11.52
CA TYR A 237 21.35 13.96 10.29
C TYR A 237 21.89 15.38 10.05
N GLU A 238 21.94 15.77 8.78
CA GLU A 238 22.24 17.14 8.36
C GLU A 238 20.95 17.94 8.26
N LYS A 239 20.98 19.17 8.82
CA LYS A 239 19.93 20.16 8.71
C LYS A 239 20.55 21.55 8.76
N ASP A 240 20.18 22.42 7.79
CA ASP A 240 20.69 23.79 7.69
C ASP A 240 22.23 23.84 7.74
N ASP A 241 22.90 22.95 6.97
CA ASP A 241 24.36 22.77 6.89
C ASP A 241 25.03 22.43 8.25
N LYS A 242 24.26 21.89 9.20
CA LYS A 242 24.75 21.45 10.51
C LYS A 242 24.39 19.99 10.77
N ASN A 243 25.31 19.31 11.45
CA ASN A 243 25.03 17.97 11.94
C ASN A 243 24.27 18.06 13.26
N GLU A 244 23.07 17.51 13.27
CA GLU A 244 22.23 17.31 14.44
C GLU A 244 22.10 15.82 14.75
N ALA A 245 21.66 15.47 15.94
CA ALA A 245 21.49 14.09 16.34
C ALA A 245 20.20 13.88 17.13
N VAL A 246 19.56 12.72 16.91
CA VAL A 246 18.40 12.29 17.68
C VAL A 246 18.62 10.88 18.23
N LYS A 247 18.25 10.70 19.51
CA LYS A 247 18.41 9.42 20.22
C LYS A 247 17.09 8.68 20.26
N ALA A 248 17.12 7.36 19.91
CA ALA A 248 15.94 6.51 19.91
C ALA A 248 16.21 5.07 20.34
N ASP A 249 15.14 4.37 20.68
CA ASP A 249 15.17 2.95 21.03
C ASP A 249 14.89 2.07 19.80
N ALA A 250 14.31 2.69 18.73
CA ALA A 250 14.11 2.07 17.43
C ALA A 250 14.16 3.13 16.31
N PHE A 251 14.68 2.73 15.15
CA PHE A 251 14.72 3.53 13.92
C PHE A 251 14.03 2.80 12.80
N LEU A 252 12.98 3.40 12.21
CA LEU A 252 12.30 2.86 11.02
C LEU A 252 12.82 3.53 9.75
N LEU A 253 13.38 2.75 8.83
CA LEU A 253 13.71 3.24 7.50
C LEU A 253 12.51 3.06 6.55
N ALA A 254 11.74 4.15 6.34
CA ALA A 254 10.58 4.20 5.46
C ALA A 254 10.85 5.00 4.18
N THR A 255 12.03 4.81 3.57
CA THR A 255 12.56 5.62 2.45
C THR A 255 12.10 5.16 1.07
N GLY A 256 11.15 4.24 1.01
CA GLY A 256 10.54 3.74 -0.22
C GLY A 256 10.74 2.25 -0.44
N ARG A 257 10.30 1.79 -1.61
CA ARG A 257 10.35 0.38 -2.01
C ARG A 257 11.00 0.24 -3.38
N GLU A 258 11.61 -0.90 -3.65
CA GLU A 258 12.17 -1.27 -4.96
C GLU A 258 11.66 -2.64 -5.42
N ALA A 259 11.62 -2.84 -6.73
CA ALA A 259 11.13 -4.09 -7.32
C ALA A 259 12.05 -5.28 -6.96
N ASN A 260 11.45 -6.44 -6.72
CA ASN A 260 12.13 -7.68 -6.33
C ASN A 260 12.64 -8.44 -7.57
N THR A 261 13.54 -7.83 -8.33
CA THR A 261 14.03 -8.36 -9.63
C THR A 261 15.42 -8.99 -9.58
N GLY A 262 16.23 -8.68 -8.56
CA GLY A 262 17.65 -8.99 -8.52
C GLY A 262 18.01 -10.48 -8.58
N GLU A 263 17.14 -11.38 -8.12
CA GLU A 263 17.38 -12.84 -8.11
C GLU A 263 16.76 -13.57 -9.31
N LEU A 264 16.01 -12.88 -10.19
CA LEU A 264 15.20 -13.52 -11.24
C LEU A 264 15.97 -13.88 -12.51
N ASN A 265 17.19 -13.34 -12.73
CA ASN A 265 17.97 -13.51 -13.95
C ASN A 265 17.17 -13.12 -15.22
N LEU A 266 16.60 -11.92 -15.22
CA LEU A 266 15.69 -11.43 -16.27
C LEU A 266 16.31 -11.37 -17.65
N ASP A 267 17.63 -11.11 -17.74
CA ASP A 267 18.38 -11.02 -19.00
C ASP A 267 18.34 -12.33 -19.79
N ALA A 268 18.37 -13.49 -19.10
CA ALA A 268 18.26 -14.81 -19.73
C ALA A 268 16.92 -14.99 -20.49
N ALA A 269 15.90 -14.27 -20.07
CA ALA A 269 14.59 -14.26 -20.74
C ALA A 269 14.38 -13.08 -21.69
N GLY A 270 15.35 -12.16 -21.83
CA GLY A 270 15.24 -10.94 -22.64
C GLY A 270 14.27 -9.91 -22.05
N ILE A 271 14.09 -9.91 -20.72
CA ILE A 271 13.18 -9.01 -20.01
C ILE A 271 13.95 -7.76 -19.56
N LYS A 272 13.47 -6.59 -19.99
CA LYS A 272 14.07 -5.29 -19.65
C LYS A 272 13.45 -4.67 -18.41
N THR A 273 14.26 -3.89 -17.70
CA THR A 273 13.83 -3.07 -16.55
C THR A 273 14.13 -1.59 -16.81
N ASP A 274 13.40 -0.72 -16.09
CA ASP A 274 13.71 0.71 -16.05
C ASP A 274 14.89 1.03 -15.11
N ALA A 275 15.25 2.32 -15.01
CA ALA A 275 16.34 2.79 -14.15
C ALA A 275 16.09 2.52 -12.64
N ARG A 276 14.83 2.27 -12.23
CA ARG A 276 14.44 1.89 -10.87
C ARG A 276 14.33 0.38 -10.68
N LYS A 277 14.78 -0.41 -11.66
CA LYS A 277 14.70 -1.87 -11.69
C LYS A 277 13.29 -2.46 -11.78
N ASN A 278 12.28 -1.64 -12.11
CA ASN A 278 10.93 -2.14 -12.36
C ASN A 278 10.89 -2.83 -13.73
N ILE A 279 10.16 -3.93 -13.84
CA ILE A 279 9.97 -4.62 -15.12
C ILE A 279 9.14 -3.76 -16.05
N ILE A 280 9.66 -3.46 -17.25
CA ILE A 280 8.96 -2.71 -18.28
C ILE A 280 7.86 -3.57 -18.89
N VAL A 281 6.63 -3.04 -18.93
CA VAL A 281 5.46 -3.74 -19.49
C VAL A 281 4.67 -2.84 -20.44
N ASN A 282 3.91 -3.47 -21.34
CA ASN A 282 2.92 -2.77 -22.18
C ASN A 282 1.56 -2.63 -21.46
N GLU A 283 0.54 -2.12 -22.17
CA GLU A 283 -0.82 -1.93 -21.65
C GLU A 283 -1.53 -3.22 -21.22
N TYR A 284 -1.08 -4.38 -21.69
CA TYR A 284 -1.59 -5.71 -21.30
C TYR A 284 -0.72 -6.39 -20.23
N LEU A 285 0.23 -5.66 -19.67
CA LEU A 285 1.20 -6.14 -18.67
C LEU A 285 2.17 -7.21 -19.19
N GLN A 286 2.33 -7.30 -20.51
CA GLN A 286 3.38 -8.12 -21.13
C GLN A 286 4.74 -7.41 -21.01
N THR A 287 5.77 -8.17 -20.71
CA THR A 287 7.16 -7.68 -20.68
C THR A 287 7.72 -7.57 -22.11
N THR A 288 8.99 -7.22 -22.25
CA THR A 288 9.70 -7.28 -23.55
C THR A 288 9.83 -8.70 -24.11
N ASN A 289 9.61 -9.73 -23.29
CA ASN A 289 9.33 -11.10 -23.74
C ASN A 289 7.80 -11.28 -23.76
N GLY A 290 7.17 -11.32 -24.95
CA GLY A 290 5.72 -11.35 -25.12
C GLY A 290 4.98 -12.56 -24.49
N ASP A 291 5.71 -13.59 -24.04
CA ASP A 291 5.17 -14.74 -23.33
C ASP A 291 5.27 -14.60 -21.81
N VAL A 292 5.90 -13.51 -21.31
CA VAL A 292 6.08 -13.23 -19.90
C VAL A 292 5.34 -11.94 -19.52
N TYR A 293 4.58 -12.00 -18.44
CA TYR A 293 3.83 -10.89 -17.84
C TYR A 293 4.45 -10.49 -16.52
N ALA A 294 4.31 -9.21 -16.13
CA ALA A 294 4.66 -8.75 -14.79
C ALA A 294 3.48 -8.00 -14.16
N VAL A 295 3.13 -8.37 -12.93
CA VAL A 295 1.95 -7.89 -12.21
C VAL A 295 2.28 -7.48 -10.77
N GLY A 296 1.55 -6.48 -10.25
CA GLY A 296 1.78 -5.94 -8.92
C GLY A 296 3.06 -5.11 -8.85
N ASP A 297 3.65 -5.02 -7.64
CA ASP A 297 4.73 -4.07 -7.35
C ASP A 297 5.99 -4.23 -8.21
N VAL A 298 6.24 -5.42 -8.76
CA VAL A 298 7.47 -5.71 -9.54
C VAL A 298 7.58 -4.90 -10.83
N LYS A 299 6.46 -4.38 -11.35
CA LYS A 299 6.42 -3.48 -12.52
C LYS A 299 6.48 -2.00 -12.15
N GLY A 300 6.50 -1.67 -10.84
CA GLY A 300 6.43 -0.28 -10.38
C GLY A 300 5.03 0.33 -10.50
N GLY A 301 4.96 1.66 -10.46
CA GLY A 301 3.72 2.42 -10.43
C GLY A 301 3.11 2.45 -9.02
N GLU A 302 1.80 2.34 -8.93
CA GLU A 302 1.07 2.35 -7.66
C GLU A 302 1.16 0.97 -6.97
N LEU A 303 1.78 0.94 -5.80
CA LEU A 303 2.07 -0.28 -5.05
C LEU A 303 0.90 -0.66 -4.11
N PHE A 304 -0.30 -0.80 -4.67
CA PHE A 304 -1.50 -1.14 -3.92
C PHE A 304 -2.02 -2.55 -4.26
N THR A 305 -2.59 -3.20 -3.26
CA THR A 305 -3.14 -4.56 -3.42
C THR A 305 -4.29 -4.61 -4.41
N TYR A 306 -5.13 -3.59 -4.48
CA TYR A 306 -6.25 -3.53 -5.44
C TYR A 306 -5.76 -3.28 -6.88
N ILE A 307 -4.64 -2.57 -7.07
CA ILE A 307 -3.97 -2.47 -8.37
C ILE A 307 -3.42 -3.84 -8.80
N SER A 308 -2.76 -4.55 -7.89
CA SER A 308 -2.31 -5.92 -8.15
C SER A 308 -3.49 -6.86 -8.49
N LEU A 309 -4.65 -6.70 -7.85
CA LEU A 309 -5.85 -7.45 -8.18
C LEU A 309 -6.40 -7.09 -9.56
N ASP A 310 -6.34 -5.82 -9.95
CA ASP A 310 -6.77 -5.41 -11.29
C ASP A 310 -5.78 -5.85 -12.37
N ASP A 311 -4.48 -5.86 -12.08
CA ASP A 311 -3.46 -6.45 -12.96
C ASP A 311 -3.78 -7.93 -13.27
N PHE A 312 -4.24 -8.70 -12.26
CA PHE A 312 -4.76 -10.05 -12.50
C PHE A 312 -5.90 -10.06 -13.52
N ARG A 313 -6.88 -9.13 -13.41
CA ARG A 313 -8.02 -9.08 -14.34
C ARG A 313 -7.58 -8.79 -15.78
N ILE A 314 -6.60 -7.90 -15.94
CA ILE A 314 -6.00 -7.57 -17.25
C ILE A 314 -5.32 -8.81 -17.84
N VAL A 315 -4.42 -9.45 -17.09
CA VAL A 315 -3.69 -10.62 -17.57
C VAL A 315 -4.63 -11.80 -17.85
N PHE A 316 -5.63 -12.03 -16.98
CA PHE A 316 -6.62 -13.09 -17.19
C PHE A 316 -7.45 -12.85 -18.47
N SER A 317 -7.92 -11.61 -18.69
CA SER A 317 -8.63 -11.22 -19.90
C SER A 317 -7.79 -11.44 -21.15
N HIS A 318 -6.49 -11.09 -21.09
CA HIS A 318 -5.59 -11.23 -22.21
C HIS A 318 -5.23 -12.68 -22.53
N LEU A 319 -5.05 -13.53 -21.51
CA LEU A 319 -4.65 -14.93 -21.69
C LEU A 319 -5.82 -15.88 -21.98
N PHE A 320 -6.97 -15.66 -21.36
CA PHE A 320 -8.04 -16.66 -21.27
C PHE A 320 -9.43 -16.16 -21.66
N ALA A 321 -9.57 -14.87 -22.02
CA ALA A 321 -10.86 -14.27 -22.39
C ALA A 321 -10.73 -13.39 -23.64
N ASN A 322 -11.48 -12.32 -23.71
CA ASN A 322 -11.73 -11.48 -24.90
C ASN A 322 -10.72 -10.35 -25.14
N LYS A 323 -9.70 -10.22 -24.30
CA LYS A 323 -8.64 -9.16 -24.36
C LYS A 323 -9.17 -7.71 -24.25
N GLU A 324 -10.32 -7.50 -23.64
CA GLU A 324 -10.92 -6.17 -23.51
C GLU A 324 -10.29 -5.32 -22.40
N ARG A 325 -9.60 -5.97 -21.42
CA ARG A 325 -8.99 -5.28 -20.29
C ARG A 325 -7.54 -4.86 -20.59
N SER A 326 -7.23 -3.61 -20.27
CA SER A 326 -5.86 -3.07 -20.32
C SER A 326 -5.67 -2.03 -19.19
N VAL A 327 -4.44 -1.56 -18.96
CA VAL A 327 -4.20 -0.47 -18.01
C VAL A 327 -4.87 0.83 -18.45
N ASN A 328 -5.07 1.03 -19.77
CA ASN A 328 -5.67 2.23 -20.34
C ASN A 328 -7.17 2.35 -20.06
N ASN A 329 -7.86 1.22 -19.79
CA ASN A 329 -9.28 1.22 -19.42
C ASN A 329 -9.52 0.80 -17.96
N ARG A 330 -8.50 0.96 -17.11
CA ARG A 330 -8.63 0.79 -15.67
C ARG A 330 -9.60 1.81 -15.10
N SER A 331 -10.54 1.36 -14.29
CA SER A 331 -11.48 2.26 -13.59
C SER A 331 -10.72 3.20 -12.66
N ILE A 332 -11.28 4.42 -12.50
CA ILE A 332 -10.82 5.34 -11.46
C ILE A 332 -10.86 4.64 -10.09
N HIS A 333 -9.86 4.89 -9.29
CA HIS A 333 -9.75 4.28 -7.97
C HIS A 333 -9.19 5.28 -6.97
N ALA A 334 -9.54 5.08 -5.71
CA ALA A 334 -9.06 5.89 -4.61
C ALA A 334 -7.74 5.36 -4.05
N ASN A 335 -6.98 6.22 -3.39
CA ASN A 335 -5.90 5.85 -2.49
C ASN A 335 -6.23 6.30 -1.06
N VAL A 336 -5.73 5.55 -0.06
CA VAL A 336 -6.02 5.80 1.35
C VAL A 336 -4.77 5.69 2.19
N LEU A 337 -4.54 6.70 3.02
CA LEU A 337 -3.55 6.72 4.09
C LEU A 337 -4.27 6.41 5.41
N PHE A 338 -3.89 5.31 6.07
CA PHE A 338 -4.56 4.81 7.27
C PHE A 338 -3.89 5.29 8.56
N THR A 339 -3.93 6.60 8.78
CA THR A 339 -3.60 7.24 10.06
C THR A 339 -4.76 7.12 11.07
N ASP A 340 -4.66 7.75 12.21
CA ASP A 340 -5.73 7.74 13.24
C ASP A 340 -7.07 8.21 12.63
N ILE A 341 -7.06 9.35 11.97
CA ILE A 341 -8.12 9.77 11.05
C ILE A 341 -7.61 9.47 9.63
N PRO A 342 -8.21 8.53 8.89
CA PRO A 342 -7.72 8.17 7.57
C PRO A 342 -7.99 9.28 6.56
N LEU A 343 -7.04 9.48 5.64
CA LEU A 343 -7.18 10.34 4.47
C LEU A 343 -7.39 9.49 3.23
N ALA A 344 -8.52 9.68 2.56
CA ALA A 344 -8.83 9.04 1.28
C ALA A 344 -8.90 10.07 0.16
N LYS A 345 -8.34 9.75 -1.01
CA LYS A 345 -8.32 10.64 -2.19
C LYS A 345 -8.68 9.87 -3.45
N ILE A 346 -9.33 10.56 -4.39
CA ILE A 346 -9.66 10.03 -5.72
C ILE A 346 -9.58 11.17 -6.75
N GLY A 347 -9.13 10.87 -7.97
CA GLY A 347 -9.06 11.82 -9.07
C GLY A 347 -8.07 12.94 -8.84
N LEU A 348 -8.39 14.14 -9.34
CA LEU A 348 -7.52 15.31 -9.31
C LEU A 348 -7.46 15.95 -7.92
N SER A 349 -6.28 16.41 -7.55
CA SER A 349 -6.10 17.34 -6.44
C SER A 349 -6.62 18.74 -6.82
N GLU A 350 -6.81 19.60 -5.82
CA GLU A 350 -7.15 21.01 -6.05
C GLU A 350 -6.06 21.71 -6.89
N LYS A 351 -4.78 21.47 -6.59
CA LYS A 351 -3.64 22.05 -7.33
C LYS A 351 -3.68 21.68 -8.81
N GLU A 352 -3.93 20.40 -9.13
CA GLU A 352 -4.03 19.94 -10.52
C GLU A 352 -5.28 20.50 -11.22
N ALA A 353 -6.36 20.65 -10.49
CA ALA A 353 -7.63 21.11 -11.03
C ALA A 353 -7.66 22.62 -11.33
N LEU A 354 -6.89 23.44 -10.59
CA LEU A 354 -6.81 24.90 -10.83
C LEU A 354 -6.20 25.27 -12.20
N GLU A 355 -5.51 24.32 -12.85
CA GLU A 355 -5.04 24.47 -14.22
C GLU A 355 -6.17 24.28 -15.27
N LEU A 356 -7.31 23.75 -14.86
CA LEU A 356 -8.49 23.55 -15.72
C LEU A 356 -9.43 24.74 -15.67
N LYS A 357 -10.22 24.93 -16.76
CA LYS A 357 -11.31 25.90 -16.78
C LYS A 357 -12.58 25.29 -16.18
N ASN A 358 -13.46 26.16 -15.67
CA ASN A 358 -14.80 25.79 -15.21
C ASN A 358 -14.81 24.75 -14.07
N VAL A 359 -13.88 24.88 -13.13
CA VAL A 359 -13.82 24.04 -11.93
C VAL A 359 -14.20 24.82 -10.69
N LYS A 360 -14.80 24.14 -9.72
CA LYS A 360 -15.16 24.64 -8.40
C LYS A 360 -14.66 23.68 -7.34
N ILE A 361 -14.09 24.23 -6.28
CA ILE A 361 -13.70 23.49 -5.10
C ILE A 361 -14.84 23.61 -4.07
N LEU A 362 -15.36 22.47 -3.67
CA LEU A 362 -16.35 22.33 -2.62
C LEU A 362 -15.68 21.78 -1.39
N LYS A 363 -15.98 22.34 -0.22
CA LYS A 363 -15.38 21.89 1.04
C LYS A 363 -16.30 22.16 2.22
N ILE A 364 -16.40 21.18 3.11
CA ILE A 364 -17.05 21.32 4.41
C ILE A 364 -16.11 20.83 5.51
N PRO A 365 -16.06 21.51 6.67
CA PRO A 365 -15.33 21.04 7.84
C PRO A 365 -16.09 19.85 8.46
N LEU A 366 -15.37 18.88 8.99
CA LEU A 366 -15.98 17.70 9.60
C LEU A 366 -16.81 18.06 10.85
N SER A 367 -16.46 19.15 11.54
CA SER A 367 -17.20 19.69 12.67
C SER A 367 -18.63 20.13 12.35
N SER A 368 -18.99 20.32 11.07
CA SER A 368 -20.37 20.59 10.65
C SER A 368 -21.21 19.31 10.50
N VAL A 369 -20.58 18.12 10.49
CA VAL A 369 -21.24 16.84 10.23
C VAL A 369 -21.76 16.21 11.52
N PRO A 370 -23.09 15.96 11.67
CA PRO A 370 -23.67 15.43 12.91
C PRO A 370 -23.06 14.10 13.35
N ASN A 371 -22.83 13.18 12.41
CA ASN A 371 -22.24 11.87 12.71
C ASN A 371 -20.81 11.99 13.28
N ALA A 372 -20.01 12.93 12.81
CA ALA A 372 -18.67 13.19 13.34
C ALA A 372 -18.71 13.62 14.82
N LYS A 373 -19.71 14.41 15.20
CA LYS A 373 -19.96 14.80 16.59
C LYS A 373 -20.35 13.62 17.46
N ILE A 374 -21.22 12.73 16.96
CA ILE A 374 -21.60 11.49 17.65
C ILE A 374 -20.37 10.60 17.90
N LEU A 375 -19.45 10.53 16.93
CA LEU A 375 -18.21 9.76 17.06
C LEU A 375 -17.14 10.44 17.92
N GLY A 376 -17.34 11.74 18.28
CA GLY A 376 -16.32 12.55 18.95
C GLY A 376 -15.05 12.75 18.09
N GLN A 377 -15.20 12.78 16.77
CA GLN A 377 -14.11 12.90 15.80
C GLN A 377 -14.43 14.00 14.78
N GLU A 378 -14.32 15.23 15.24
CA GLU A 378 -14.71 16.43 14.48
C GLU A 378 -13.54 17.06 13.68
N ALA A 379 -12.31 16.57 13.87
CA ALA A 379 -11.15 17.05 13.14
C ALA A 379 -11.14 16.49 11.71
N GLY A 380 -10.85 17.37 10.73
CA GLY A 380 -10.76 17.01 9.34
C GLY A 380 -11.78 17.72 8.44
N PHE A 381 -11.99 17.19 7.25
CA PHE A 381 -12.84 17.81 6.22
C PHE A 381 -13.24 16.82 5.13
N LEU A 382 -14.26 17.21 4.37
CA LEU A 382 -14.60 16.62 3.07
C LEU A 382 -14.38 17.72 2.01
N LYS A 383 -13.63 17.38 0.94
CA LYS A 383 -13.37 18.29 -0.19
C LYS A 383 -13.61 17.57 -1.52
N ALA A 384 -14.22 18.25 -2.48
CA ALA A 384 -14.43 17.75 -3.83
C ALA A 384 -14.08 18.82 -4.87
N VAL A 385 -13.64 18.37 -6.03
CA VAL A 385 -13.39 19.17 -7.22
C VAL A 385 -14.47 18.80 -8.24
N VAL A 386 -15.23 19.80 -8.69
CA VAL A 386 -16.35 19.59 -9.64
C VAL A 386 -16.21 20.50 -10.86
N ASN A 387 -16.64 20.01 -12.01
CA ASN A 387 -16.83 20.84 -13.20
C ASN A 387 -18.15 21.61 -13.09
N CYS A 388 -18.10 22.96 -13.20
CA CYS A 388 -19.25 23.83 -13.01
C CYS A 388 -20.30 23.73 -14.13
N GLU A 389 -19.94 23.21 -15.32
CA GLU A 389 -20.85 23.16 -16.47
C GLU A 389 -21.77 21.93 -16.40
N ASN A 390 -21.26 20.79 -15.98
CA ASN A 390 -21.97 19.51 -16.03
C ASN A 390 -22.06 18.79 -14.68
N GLY A 391 -21.46 19.35 -13.63
CA GLY A 391 -21.42 18.75 -12.30
C GLY A 391 -20.53 17.50 -12.18
N ALA A 392 -19.70 17.20 -13.18
CA ALA A 392 -18.80 16.06 -13.12
C ALA A 392 -17.84 16.18 -11.95
N ILE A 393 -17.70 15.11 -11.17
CA ILE A 393 -16.77 15.03 -10.04
C ILE A 393 -15.41 14.65 -10.59
N LEU A 394 -14.46 15.58 -10.54
CA LEU A 394 -13.11 15.43 -11.07
C LEU A 394 -12.14 14.86 -10.05
N GLY A 395 -12.40 15.10 -8.76
CA GLY A 395 -11.58 14.61 -7.67
C GLY A 395 -12.18 14.87 -6.31
N ALA A 396 -11.62 14.22 -5.29
CA ALA A 396 -12.01 14.46 -3.89
C ALA A 396 -10.90 14.06 -2.92
N ALA A 397 -10.90 14.71 -1.74
CA ALA A 397 -10.07 14.37 -0.60
C ALA A 397 -10.92 14.40 0.67
N PHE A 398 -11.02 13.26 1.35
CA PHE A 398 -11.77 13.07 2.59
C PHE A 398 -10.82 12.72 3.72
N HIS A 399 -10.61 13.64 4.64
CA HIS A 399 -9.88 13.41 5.89
C HIS A 399 -10.90 13.31 7.02
N CYS A 400 -11.43 12.13 7.24
CA CYS A 400 -12.53 11.87 8.18
C CYS A 400 -12.55 10.39 8.63
N PRO A 401 -13.25 10.06 9.74
CA PRO A 401 -13.52 8.68 10.10
C PRO A 401 -14.13 7.91 8.92
N ASN A 402 -13.71 6.65 8.74
CA ASN A 402 -14.20 5.78 7.68
C ASN A 402 -14.09 6.36 6.24
N SER A 403 -13.22 7.34 6.01
CA SER A 403 -13.03 7.92 4.67
C SER A 403 -12.71 6.87 3.61
N HIS A 404 -12.07 5.75 4.01
CA HIS A 404 -11.75 4.61 3.15
C HIS A 404 -12.99 3.85 2.64
N GLU A 405 -14.13 3.94 3.34
CA GLU A 405 -15.42 3.42 2.87
C GLU A 405 -16.15 4.48 2.04
N LEU A 406 -16.30 5.70 2.58
CA LEU A 406 -17.01 6.80 1.94
C LEU A 406 -16.46 7.14 0.54
N ILE A 407 -15.14 7.10 0.35
CA ILE A 407 -14.51 7.40 -0.95
C ILE A 407 -14.89 6.35 -2.02
N ASN A 408 -15.20 5.10 -1.64
CA ASN A 408 -15.65 4.08 -2.58
C ASN A 408 -17.07 4.32 -3.08
N GLU A 409 -17.95 4.93 -2.26
CA GLU A 409 -19.27 5.38 -2.71
C GLU A 409 -19.11 6.41 -3.84
N LEU A 410 -18.23 7.39 -3.63
CA LEU A 410 -17.92 8.40 -4.64
C LEU A 410 -17.30 7.80 -5.90
N ALA A 411 -16.40 6.84 -5.76
CA ALA A 411 -15.78 6.14 -6.89
C ALA A 411 -16.84 5.41 -7.75
N LEU A 412 -17.84 4.77 -7.12
CA LEU A 412 -18.94 4.12 -7.83
C LEU A 412 -19.82 5.14 -8.58
N VAL A 413 -20.13 6.27 -7.95
CA VAL A 413 -20.91 7.34 -8.59
C VAL A 413 -20.19 7.84 -9.84
N ILE A 414 -18.88 8.14 -9.74
CA ILE A 414 -18.06 8.60 -10.87
C ILE A 414 -18.03 7.54 -11.98
N GLN A 415 -17.79 6.28 -11.62
CA GLN A 415 -17.69 5.18 -12.60
C GLN A 415 -18.98 4.92 -13.34
N LEU A 416 -20.12 5.12 -12.69
CA LEU A 416 -21.47 4.95 -13.29
C LEU A 416 -21.95 6.18 -14.06
N GLY A 417 -21.11 7.22 -14.22
CA GLY A 417 -21.45 8.46 -14.91
C GLY A 417 -22.34 9.40 -14.11
N GLY A 418 -22.47 9.16 -12.80
CA GLY A 418 -23.13 10.08 -11.88
C GLY A 418 -22.31 11.36 -11.65
N ASN A 419 -22.96 12.37 -11.11
CA ASN A 419 -22.35 13.70 -10.89
C ASN A 419 -22.73 14.27 -9.51
N ALA A 420 -22.24 15.47 -9.22
CA ALA A 420 -22.49 16.19 -7.98
C ALA A 420 -23.98 16.40 -7.69
N TYR A 421 -24.81 16.62 -8.73
CA TYR A 421 -26.26 16.83 -8.57
C TYR A 421 -26.99 15.56 -8.09
N ALA A 422 -26.51 14.38 -8.51
CA ALA A 422 -27.03 13.12 -8.02
C ALA A 422 -26.80 12.95 -6.52
N LEU A 423 -25.57 13.25 -6.04
CA LEU A 423 -25.22 13.18 -4.62
C LEU A 423 -25.91 14.23 -3.77
N LYS A 424 -26.05 15.47 -4.29
CA LYS A 424 -26.80 16.53 -3.61
C LYS A 424 -28.25 16.12 -3.28
N ASN A 425 -28.89 15.36 -4.15
CA ASN A 425 -30.30 15.01 -4.04
C ASN A 425 -30.55 13.57 -3.56
N GLN A 426 -29.46 12.80 -3.29
CA GLN A 426 -29.58 11.44 -2.78
C GLN A 426 -30.16 11.42 -1.38
N ILE A 427 -31.05 10.47 -1.10
CA ILE A 427 -31.55 10.21 0.25
C ILE A 427 -30.59 9.26 0.93
N PHE A 428 -29.80 9.77 1.87
CA PHE A 428 -28.92 8.97 2.71
C PHE A 428 -29.58 8.63 4.04
N THR A 429 -29.14 7.55 4.67
CA THR A 429 -29.57 7.21 6.05
C THR A 429 -29.01 8.22 7.05
N HIS A 430 -29.82 8.54 8.09
CA HIS A 430 -29.42 9.44 9.18
C HIS A 430 -29.35 8.68 10.52
N PRO A 431 -28.34 8.91 11.39
CA PRO A 431 -27.13 9.68 11.14
C PRO A 431 -26.04 8.85 10.47
N SER A 432 -25.39 9.36 9.44
CA SER A 432 -24.28 8.70 8.74
C SER A 432 -23.22 9.70 8.27
N LEU A 433 -22.03 9.23 7.92
CA LEU A 433 -21.03 10.08 7.24
C LEU A 433 -21.40 10.31 5.77
N SER A 434 -22.12 9.36 5.15
CA SER A 434 -22.53 9.45 3.75
C SER A 434 -23.49 10.63 3.50
N GLU A 435 -24.36 10.99 4.48
CA GLU A 435 -25.26 12.16 4.34
C GLU A 435 -24.50 13.48 4.20
N ALA A 436 -23.28 13.57 4.69
CA ALA A 436 -22.42 14.75 4.51
C ALA A 436 -22.11 15.04 3.03
N LEU A 437 -22.31 14.08 2.11
CA LEU A 437 -22.19 14.30 0.68
C LEU A 437 -23.30 15.23 0.15
N ASN A 438 -24.50 15.26 0.75
CA ASN A 438 -25.53 16.24 0.41
C ASN A 438 -25.02 17.66 0.67
N ASP A 439 -24.45 17.89 1.87
CA ASP A 439 -23.94 19.21 2.27
C ASP A 439 -22.71 19.61 1.44
N LEU A 440 -21.79 18.66 1.20
CA LEU A 440 -20.62 18.90 0.38
C LEU A 440 -21.00 19.36 -1.04
N PHE A 441 -21.98 18.71 -1.65
CA PHE A 441 -22.41 19.02 -3.01
C PHE A 441 -23.58 20.04 -3.09
N ALA A 442 -24.04 20.59 -1.98
CA ALA A 442 -25.15 21.54 -1.94
C ALA A 442 -24.98 22.72 -2.90
N ASN A 443 -23.74 23.16 -3.07
CA ASN A 443 -23.37 24.30 -3.90
C ASN A 443 -22.66 23.88 -5.23
N ALA A 444 -22.85 22.65 -5.66
CA ALA A 444 -22.30 22.18 -6.94
C ALA A 444 -22.93 22.88 -8.14
#